data_89178f05439a53c5a3087b22ea2ec6f2
#
_entry.id   89178f05439a53c5a3087b22ea2ec6f2
#
_cell.length_a   1.000
_cell.length_b   1.000
_cell.length_c   1.000
_cell.angle_alpha   90.00
_cell.angle_beta   90.00
_cell.angle_gamma   90.00
#
_symmetry.space_group_name_H-M   'P 1'
#
loop_
_entity.id
_entity.type
_entity.pdbx_description
1 polymer ?
#
loop_
_entity_poly.entity_id
_entity_poly.type
_entity_poly.pdbx_seq_one_letter_code
_entity_poly.pdbx_strand_id
1 'polypeptide(L)'
;NPHFLGPFDQGDYKLGDFAYLQPTIDRYAGSFARHGVGARHGLHSWTVFDPMWADEKWCEPGEDLITCEFRLQNPSVLFVRLGSNDAGAPSGFRFNLKEVIEFAIDNGVVPIIGTKADRFEGSNENNDILRSLADEYDVPLWDFDRLAETLPGRGLDTDQVHLIIDELPHDYTDPAAFQRGHAMQDLSALIALDQVRRAVEE
;
A
#
# COMPACT_ATOMS: atom_id res chain seq x y z
N ASN A 1 -1.93 3.90 -7.75
CA ASN A 1 -0.57 4.03 -8.31
C ASN A 1 -0.37 2.96 -9.37
N PRO A 2 -0.28 3.31 -10.67
CA PRO A 2 -0.15 2.35 -11.75
C PRO A 2 1.13 1.49 -11.68
N HIS A 3 2.05 1.84 -10.79
CA HIS A 3 3.27 1.07 -10.55
C HIS A 3 3.15 0.08 -9.39
N PHE A 4 2.20 0.27 -8.47
CA PHE A 4 1.99 -0.64 -7.35
C PHE A 4 1.02 -1.76 -7.77
N LEU A 5 1.50 -2.98 -7.83
CA LEU A 5 0.79 -4.19 -8.26
C LEU A 5 0.22 -4.16 -9.70
N GLY A 6 0.20 -3.00 -10.38
CA GLY A 6 -0.36 -2.85 -11.72
C GLY A 6 0.14 -3.84 -12.76
N PRO A 7 1.44 -4.16 -12.81
CA PRO A 7 2.00 -5.14 -13.73
C PRO A 7 1.39 -6.55 -13.65
N PHE A 8 0.81 -6.93 -12.51
CA PHE A 8 0.13 -8.22 -12.37
C PHE A 8 -1.15 -8.33 -13.22
N ASP A 9 -1.84 -7.21 -13.50
CA ASP A 9 -2.96 -7.21 -14.46
C ASP A 9 -2.49 -7.17 -15.92
N GLN A 10 -1.28 -6.67 -16.16
CA GLN A 10 -0.72 -6.53 -17.52
C GLN A 10 -0.02 -7.79 -18.02
N GLY A 11 0.21 -8.77 -17.13
CA GLY A 11 0.93 -10.00 -17.47
C GLY A 11 2.46 -9.80 -17.56
N ASP A 12 2.97 -8.64 -17.16
CA ASP A 12 4.38 -8.28 -17.20
C ASP A 12 5.11 -8.75 -15.93
N TYR A 13 5.05 -10.06 -15.65
CA TYR A 13 5.69 -10.64 -14.47
C TYR A 13 6.13 -12.08 -14.70
N LYS A 14 7.10 -12.51 -13.92
CA LYS A 14 7.51 -13.92 -13.78
C LYS A 14 7.68 -14.23 -12.30
N LEU A 15 6.85 -15.10 -11.78
CA LEU A 15 6.80 -15.40 -10.36
C LEU A 15 7.94 -16.28 -9.84
N GLY A 16 8.59 -17.08 -10.72
CA GLY A 16 9.63 -18.00 -10.29
C GLY A 16 9.14 -18.93 -9.16
N ASP A 17 9.86 -18.95 -8.06
CA ASP A 17 9.52 -19.77 -6.87
C ASP A 17 8.22 -19.31 -6.16
N PHE A 18 7.67 -18.15 -6.54
CA PHE A 18 6.42 -17.60 -6.01
C PHE A 18 5.19 -17.95 -6.86
N ALA A 19 5.28 -18.97 -7.73
CA ALA A 19 4.17 -19.39 -8.58
C ALA A 19 2.88 -19.74 -7.80
N TYR A 20 2.99 -20.05 -6.50
CA TYR A 20 1.85 -20.27 -5.62
C TYR A 20 0.96 -19.04 -5.41
N LEU A 21 1.44 -17.84 -5.77
CA LEU A 21 0.67 -16.57 -5.71
C LEU A 21 -0.27 -16.38 -6.91
N GLN A 22 -0.15 -17.19 -7.98
CA GLN A 22 -0.99 -17.05 -9.17
C GLN A 22 -2.49 -17.04 -8.86
N PRO A 23 -3.02 -17.92 -7.97
CA PRO A 23 -4.45 -17.87 -7.61
C PRO A 23 -4.90 -16.54 -7.01
N THR A 24 -4.02 -15.82 -6.31
CA THR A 24 -4.32 -14.49 -5.77
C THR A 24 -4.35 -13.44 -6.88
N ILE A 25 -3.43 -13.50 -7.83
CA ILE A 25 -3.45 -12.63 -9.00
C ILE A 25 -4.75 -12.85 -9.78
N ASP A 26 -5.11 -14.10 -10.06
CA ASP A 26 -6.33 -14.45 -10.79
C ASP A 26 -7.59 -13.99 -10.05
N ARG A 27 -7.62 -14.11 -8.71
CA ARG A 27 -8.75 -13.70 -7.85
C ARG A 27 -9.04 -12.20 -7.91
N TYR A 28 -7.98 -11.40 -7.98
CA TYR A 28 -8.06 -9.94 -7.99
C TYR A 28 -7.78 -9.34 -9.38
N ALA A 29 -7.83 -10.16 -10.45
CA ALA A 29 -7.63 -9.70 -11.82
C ALA A 29 -8.57 -8.54 -12.16
N GLY A 30 -8.02 -7.51 -12.83
CA GLY A 30 -8.72 -6.27 -13.15
C GLY A 30 -8.77 -5.25 -11.97
N SER A 31 -8.20 -5.60 -10.81
CA SER A 31 -8.13 -4.68 -9.65
C SER A 31 -6.79 -3.98 -9.53
N PHE A 32 -5.69 -4.63 -9.94
CA PHE A 32 -4.33 -4.11 -9.74
C PHE A 32 -4.00 -2.89 -10.59
N ALA A 33 -4.48 -2.83 -11.84
CA ALA A 33 -4.23 -1.72 -12.76
C ALA A 33 -5.31 -0.64 -12.71
N ARG A 34 -6.28 -0.72 -11.79
CA ARG A 34 -7.32 0.30 -11.65
C ARG A 34 -6.72 1.66 -11.31
N HIS A 35 -7.26 2.67 -11.95
CA HIS A 35 -6.93 4.06 -11.63
C HIS A 35 -7.76 4.50 -10.43
N GLY A 36 -7.20 4.30 -9.22
CA GLY A 36 -7.84 4.76 -7.99
C GLY A 36 -7.72 6.27 -7.79
N VAL A 37 -8.73 6.87 -7.21
CA VAL A 37 -8.68 8.28 -6.78
C VAL A 37 -7.98 8.44 -5.43
N GLY A 38 -7.90 7.35 -4.65
CA GLY A 38 -7.29 7.28 -3.32
C GLY A 38 -5.77 7.30 -3.28
N ALA A 39 -5.07 7.24 -4.43
CA ALA A 39 -3.62 7.28 -4.50
C ALA A 39 -3.15 8.53 -5.25
N ARG A 40 -2.66 9.54 -4.54
CA ARG A 40 -2.23 10.84 -5.09
C ARG A 40 -0.84 11.23 -4.61
N HIS A 41 -0.12 11.99 -5.44
CA HIS A 41 1.14 12.61 -5.03
C HIS A 41 0.91 13.59 -3.88
N GLY A 42 1.79 13.58 -2.90
CA GLY A 42 1.72 14.49 -1.77
C GLY A 42 0.59 14.18 -0.77
N LEU A 43 -0.03 12.99 -0.86
CA LEU A 43 -1.09 12.59 0.05
C LEU A 43 -0.58 12.52 1.49
N HIS A 44 -1.25 13.25 2.37
CA HIS A 44 -1.10 13.16 3.81
C HIS A 44 -2.26 12.37 4.43
N SER A 45 -2.08 11.84 5.62
CA SER A 45 -3.16 11.12 6.31
C SER A 45 -4.40 11.98 6.54
N TRP A 46 -4.22 13.26 6.87
CA TRP A 46 -5.33 14.20 7.10
C TRP A 46 -6.12 14.57 5.84
N THR A 47 -5.55 14.35 4.64
CA THR A 47 -6.23 14.71 3.39
C THR A 47 -7.19 13.64 2.89
N VAL A 48 -7.19 12.47 3.51
CA VAL A 48 -8.01 11.31 3.11
C VAL A 48 -9.50 11.64 3.20
N PHE A 49 -9.91 12.38 4.23
CA PHE A 49 -11.29 12.81 4.49
C PHE A 49 -11.55 14.28 4.09
N ASP A 50 -10.62 14.93 3.38
CA ASP A 50 -10.80 16.30 2.92
C ASP A 50 -11.37 16.34 1.50
N PRO A 51 -12.62 16.83 1.29
CA PRO A 51 -13.23 16.93 -0.04
C PRO A 51 -12.44 17.77 -1.04
N MET A 52 -11.57 18.68 -0.58
CA MET A 52 -10.72 19.48 -1.47
C MET A 52 -9.65 18.64 -2.19
N TRP A 53 -9.37 17.44 -1.68
CA TRP A 53 -8.44 16.50 -2.31
C TRP A 53 -9.12 15.51 -3.25
N ALA A 54 -10.45 15.43 -3.23
CA ALA A 54 -11.21 14.60 -4.16
C ALA A 54 -11.05 15.11 -5.61
N ASP A 55 -11.14 14.20 -6.56
CA ASP A 55 -11.03 14.53 -7.99
C ASP A 55 -12.42 14.82 -8.54
N GLU A 56 -12.71 16.11 -8.80
CA GLU A 56 -14.01 16.57 -9.33
C GLU A 56 -14.45 15.86 -10.62
N LYS A 57 -13.51 15.23 -11.32
CA LYS A 57 -13.84 14.45 -12.53
C LYS A 57 -14.55 13.13 -12.20
N TRP A 58 -14.30 12.56 -11.01
CA TRP A 58 -14.74 11.23 -10.65
C TRP A 58 -15.58 11.19 -9.38
N CYS A 59 -15.38 12.15 -8.48
CA CYS A 59 -16.02 12.24 -7.19
C CYS A 59 -17.24 13.15 -7.24
N GLU A 60 -18.23 12.87 -6.43
CA GLU A 60 -19.43 13.70 -6.30
C GLU A 60 -19.14 14.99 -5.50
N PRO A 61 -19.88 16.05 -5.70
CA PRO A 61 -19.65 17.29 -4.96
C PRO A 61 -19.74 17.10 -3.43
N GLY A 62 -18.66 17.45 -2.73
CA GLY A 62 -18.58 17.32 -1.27
C GLY A 62 -18.15 15.95 -0.78
N GLU A 63 -17.93 14.99 -1.68
CA GLU A 63 -17.39 13.68 -1.36
C GLU A 63 -15.88 13.80 -1.05
N ASP A 64 -15.44 13.17 0.04
CA ASP A 64 -14.01 13.05 0.32
C ASP A 64 -13.36 11.92 -0.51
N LEU A 65 -12.03 11.85 -0.44
CA LEU A 65 -11.23 10.98 -1.29
C LEU A 65 -11.50 9.49 -1.03
N ILE A 66 -11.62 9.05 0.24
CA ILE A 66 -11.84 7.63 0.55
C ILE A 66 -13.27 7.19 0.26
N THR A 67 -14.25 8.04 0.54
CA THR A 67 -15.67 7.79 0.22
C THR A 67 -15.84 7.63 -1.29
N CYS A 68 -15.24 8.53 -2.09
CA CYS A 68 -15.22 8.45 -3.54
C CYS A 68 -14.59 7.15 -4.04
N GLU A 69 -13.42 6.78 -3.51
CA GLU A 69 -12.72 5.54 -3.88
C GLU A 69 -13.60 4.31 -3.60
N PHE A 70 -14.23 4.25 -2.42
CA PHE A 70 -15.10 3.14 -2.04
C PHE A 70 -16.33 3.03 -2.93
N ARG A 71 -16.96 4.15 -3.26
CA ARG A 71 -18.11 4.18 -4.18
C ARG A 71 -17.74 3.71 -5.59
N LEU A 72 -16.56 4.15 -6.09
CA LEU A 72 -16.13 3.84 -7.46
C LEU A 72 -15.62 2.40 -7.61
N GLN A 73 -14.91 1.90 -6.60
CA GLN A 73 -14.17 0.63 -6.72
C GLN A 73 -14.84 -0.52 -5.98
N ASN A 74 -15.73 -0.25 -5.01
CA ASN A 74 -16.35 -1.25 -4.15
C ASN A 74 -15.30 -2.27 -3.64
N PRO A 75 -14.26 -1.84 -2.93
CA PRO A 75 -13.14 -2.70 -2.56
C PRO A 75 -13.55 -3.74 -1.52
N SER A 76 -12.89 -4.89 -1.51
CA SER A 76 -12.92 -5.85 -0.40
C SER A 76 -11.68 -5.77 0.48
N VAL A 77 -10.60 -5.20 -0.05
CA VAL A 77 -9.32 -4.99 0.65
C VAL A 77 -8.79 -3.59 0.35
N LEU A 78 -8.27 -2.93 1.35
CA LEU A 78 -7.64 -1.61 1.24
C LEU A 78 -6.18 -1.67 1.73
N PHE A 79 -5.21 -1.41 0.86
CA PHE A 79 -3.83 -1.16 1.30
C PHE A 79 -3.70 0.28 1.82
N VAL A 80 -3.38 0.43 3.10
CA VAL A 80 -3.13 1.72 3.74
C VAL A 80 -1.63 1.91 3.92
N ARG A 81 -1.01 2.76 3.10
CA ARG A 81 0.42 3.04 3.16
C ARG A 81 0.66 4.56 3.07
N LEU A 82 0.70 5.19 4.21
CA LEU A 82 0.88 6.62 4.41
C LEU A 82 2.04 6.87 5.40
N GLY A 83 2.42 8.12 5.59
CA GLY A 83 3.35 8.53 6.64
C GLY A 83 4.59 9.27 6.16
N SER A 84 5.04 9.13 4.91
CA SER A 84 6.21 9.89 4.41
C SER A 84 5.95 11.40 4.43
N ASN A 85 4.75 11.82 4.05
CA ASN A 85 4.37 13.23 4.07
C ASN A 85 3.92 13.74 5.45
N ASP A 86 3.68 12.85 6.42
CA ASP A 86 3.22 13.18 7.77
C ASP A 86 4.39 13.32 8.78
N ALA A 87 5.60 13.55 8.27
CA ALA A 87 6.84 13.54 9.05
C ALA A 87 6.89 14.56 10.23
N GLY A 88 6.09 15.61 10.19
CA GLY A 88 6.09 16.65 11.21
C GLY A 88 4.97 16.57 12.25
N ALA A 89 4.07 15.58 12.19
CA ALA A 89 2.87 15.55 13.02
C ALA A 89 2.44 14.12 13.42
N PRO A 90 3.25 13.39 14.20
CA PRO A 90 2.97 11.98 14.51
C PRO A 90 1.66 11.73 15.25
N SER A 91 1.24 12.63 16.14
CA SER A 91 -0.03 12.51 16.85
C SER A 91 -1.24 12.68 15.91
N GLY A 92 -1.15 13.64 14.99
CA GLY A 92 -2.14 13.82 13.92
C GLY A 92 -2.18 12.63 12.97
N PHE A 93 -1.01 12.09 12.61
CA PHE A 93 -0.89 10.89 11.79
C PHE A 93 -1.62 9.70 12.41
N ARG A 94 -1.38 9.41 13.70
CA ARG A 94 -2.07 8.35 14.43
C ARG A 94 -3.59 8.54 14.41
N PHE A 95 -4.07 9.76 14.72
CA PHE A 95 -5.49 10.08 14.74
C PHE A 95 -6.14 9.82 13.38
N ASN A 96 -5.58 10.38 12.31
CA ASN A 96 -6.14 10.25 10.97
C ASN A 96 -6.15 8.79 10.48
N LEU A 97 -5.11 8.01 10.81
CA LEU A 97 -5.07 6.59 10.43
C LEU A 97 -6.11 5.75 11.16
N LYS A 98 -6.42 6.08 12.42
CA LYS A 98 -7.54 5.42 13.11
C LYS A 98 -8.84 5.61 12.34
N GLU A 99 -9.14 6.83 11.92
CA GLU A 99 -10.34 7.12 11.12
C GLU A 99 -10.36 6.33 9.81
N VAL A 100 -9.22 6.18 9.12
CA VAL A 100 -9.12 5.39 7.88
C VAL A 100 -9.37 3.90 8.14
N ILE A 101 -8.81 3.35 9.22
CA ILE A 101 -8.99 1.94 9.60
C ILE A 101 -10.46 1.69 9.99
N GLU A 102 -11.02 2.52 10.86
CA GLU A 102 -12.42 2.43 11.30
C GLU A 102 -13.37 2.54 10.12
N PHE A 103 -13.15 3.51 9.21
CA PHE A 103 -13.95 3.65 8.00
C PHE A 103 -13.91 2.38 7.13
N ALA A 104 -12.73 1.79 6.92
CA ALA A 104 -12.64 0.55 6.14
C ALA A 104 -13.40 -0.60 6.80
N ILE A 105 -13.22 -0.83 8.11
CA ILE A 105 -13.89 -1.87 8.89
C ILE A 105 -15.41 -1.69 8.87
N ASP A 106 -15.91 -0.47 9.10
CA ASP A 106 -17.34 -0.14 9.12
C ASP A 106 -18.00 -0.37 7.76
N ASN A 107 -17.23 -0.29 6.68
CA ASN A 107 -17.70 -0.59 5.32
C ASN A 107 -17.44 -2.05 4.88
N GLY A 108 -17.01 -2.93 5.79
CA GLY A 108 -16.78 -4.35 5.51
C GLY A 108 -15.54 -4.61 4.63
N VAL A 109 -14.58 -3.69 4.63
CA VAL A 109 -13.33 -3.77 3.87
C VAL A 109 -12.18 -4.12 4.80
N VAL A 110 -11.33 -5.07 4.41
CA VAL A 110 -10.15 -5.47 5.19
C VAL A 110 -9.02 -4.46 4.95
N PRO A 111 -8.60 -3.64 5.92
CA PRO A 111 -7.44 -2.78 5.77
C PRO A 111 -6.16 -3.58 6.00
N ILE A 112 -5.22 -3.53 5.06
CA ILE A 112 -3.84 -4.01 5.22
C ILE A 112 -2.96 -2.81 5.51
N ILE A 113 -2.43 -2.73 6.72
CA ILE A 113 -1.58 -1.62 7.13
C ILE A 113 -0.16 -1.87 6.67
N GLY A 114 0.38 -0.96 5.83
CA GLY A 114 1.72 -1.05 5.28
C GLY A 114 2.70 -0.06 5.89
N THR A 115 3.83 -0.54 6.42
CA THR A 115 4.94 0.34 6.83
C THR A 115 5.74 0.83 5.63
N LYS A 116 6.52 1.90 5.81
CA LYS A 116 7.30 2.56 4.75
C LYS A 116 8.80 2.34 4.92
N ALA A 117 9.57 2.33 3.82
CA ALA A 117 11.01 2.14 3.84
C ALA A 117 11.76 3.40 4.28
N ASP A 118 11.27 4.58 3.94
CA ASP A 118 11.96 5.84 4.24
C ASP A 118 11.93 6.17 5.74
N ARG A 119 12.81 7.10 6.11
CA ARG A 119 12.93 7.69 7.44
C ARG A 119 12.87 9.22 7.33
N PHE A 120 11.98 9.72 6.50
CA PHE A 120 11.89 11.16 6.19
C PHE A 120 11.60 11.99 7.45
N GLU A 121 10.90 11.42 8.43
CA GLU A 121 10.71 12.03 9.76
C GLU A 121 11.97 12.05 10.64
N GLY A 122 13.08 11.44 10.19
CA GLY A 122 14.32 11.34 10.95
C GLY A 122 14.30 10.27 12.07
N SER A 123 13.24 9.47 12.14
CA SER A 123 13.03 8.41 13.13
C SER A 123 12.27 7.24 12.52
N ASN A 124 11.82 6.30 13.34
CA ASN A 124 10.90 5.22 12.94
C ASN A 124 9.48 5.42 13.51
N GLU A 125 9.18 6.58 14.06
CA GLU A 125 7.96 6.83 14.82
C GLU A 125 6.69 6.56 14.01
N ASN A 126 6.64 6.96 12.73
CA ASN A 126 5.47 6.71 11.89
C ASN A 126 5.25 5.21 11.63
N ASN A 127 6.32 4.43 11.44
CA ASN A 127 6.18 2.97 11.31
C ASN A 127 5.77 2.30 12.63
N ASP A 128 6.24 2.81 13.77
CA ASP A 128 5.83 2.28 15.08
C ASP A 128 4.35 2.58 15.37
N ILE A 129 3.85 3.74 14.92
CA ILE A 129 2.41 4.06 14.93
C ILE A 129 1.63 3.07 14.06
N LEU A 130 2.08 2.79 12.83
CA LEU A 130 1.43 1.84 11.92
C LEU A 130 1.35 0.43 12.53
N ARG A 131 2.45 -0.06 13.11
CA ARG A 131 2.48 -1.36 13.80
C ARG A 131 1.52 -1.40 15.00
N SER A 132 1.56 -0.34 15.82
CA SER A 132 0.68 -0.23 16.99
C SER A 132 -0.80 -0.20 16.60
N LEU A 133 -1.15 0.46 15.50
CA LEU A 133 -2.53 0.50 15.02
C LEU A 133 -2.97 -0.85 14.43
N ALA A 134 -2.11 -1.53 13.70
CA ALA A 134 -2.41 -2.88 13.21
C ALA A 134 -2.70 -3.85 14.37
N ASP A 135 -1.93 -3.77 15.45
CA ASP A 135 -2.15 -4.56 16.67
C ASP A 135 -3.42 -4.13 17.43
N GLU A 136 -3.66 -2.82 17.59
CA GLU A 136 -4.83 -2.27 18.29
C GLU A 136 -6.16 -2.68 17.66
N TYR A 137 -6.21 -2.73 16.32
CA TYR A 137 -7.42 -3.06 15.56
C TYR A 137 -7.49 -4.52 15.10
N ASP A 138 -6.50 -5.34 15.44
CA ASP A 138 -6.37 -6.74 15.00
C ASP A 138 -6.52 -6.88 13.47
N VAL A 139 -5.81 -6.02 12.74
CA VAL A 139 -5.84 -5.99 11.27
C VAL A 139 -4.49 -6.39 10.67
N PRO A 140 -4.45 -6.92 9.43
CA PRO A 140 -3.23 -7.35 8.79
C PRO A 140 -2.16 -6.26 8.71
N LEU A 141 -0.93 -6.60 9.10
CA LEU A 141 0.25 -5.78 8.97
C LEU A 141 1.14 -6.28 7.83
N TRP A 142 1.40 -5.41 6.86
CA TRP A 142 2.44 -5.58 5.86
C TRP A 142 3.68 -4.77 6.28
N ASP A 143 4.61 -5.41 7.02
CA ASP A 143 5.78 -4.75 7.57
C ASP A 143 6.90 -4.61 6.54
N PHE A 144 6.68 -3.74 5.56
CA PHE A 144 7.66 -3.46 4.50
C PHE A 144 8.92 -2.78 5.02
N ASP A 145 8.85 -2.01 6.10
CA ASP A 145 10.01 -1.41 6.76
C ASP A 145 11.05 -2.45 7.16
N ARG A 146 10.57 -3.52 7.79
CA ARG A 146 11.43 -4.62 8.22
C ARG A 146 12.07 -5.36 7.04
N LEU A 147 11.32 -5.53 5.95
CA LEU A 147 11.87 -6.10 4.71
C LEU A 147 12.90 -5.15 4.10
N ALA A 148 12.62 -3.85 4.06
CA ALA A 148 13.53 -2.84 3.53
C ALA A 148 14.89 -2.81 4.24
N GLU A 149 14.96 -3.17 5.53
CA GLU A 149 16.24 -3.30 6.26
C GLU A 149 17.17 -4.36 5.65
N THR A 150 16.65 -5.33 4.94
CA THR A 150 17.43 -6.37 4.26
C THR A 150 17.93 -5.95 2.88
N LEU A 151 17.44 -4.84 2.34
CA LEU A 151 17.78 -4.38 1.01
C LEU A 151 18.95 -3.38 1.01
N PRO A 152 19.80 -3.37 -0.03
CA PRO A 152 20.80 -2.33 -0.20
C PRO A 152 20.14 -0.94 -0.17
N GLY A 153 20.67 -0.04 0.69
CA GLY A 153 20.11 1.31 0.84
C GLY A 153 18.61 1.33 1.19
N ARG A 154 18.10 0.26 1.83
CA ARG A 154 16.67 0.07 2.12
C ARG A 154 15.78 0.02 0.87
N GLY A 155 16.35 -0.23 -0.31
CA GLY A 155 15.68 -0.17 -1.60
C GLY A 155 15.28 1.25 -2.03
N LEU A 156 15.81 2.28 -1.36
CA LEU A 156 15.53 3.68 -1.64
C LEU A 156 16.47 4.26 -2.70
N ASP A 157 15.95 5.19 -3.49
CA ASP A 157 16.71 5.98 -4.44
C ASP A 157 17.57 7.05 -3.72
N THR A 158 18.31 7.80 -4.49
CA THR A 158 19.25 8.84 -4.03
C THR A 158 18.59 9.92 -3.16
N ASP A 159 17.30 10.14 -3.30
CA ASP A 159 16.51 11.07 -2.49
C ASP A 159 16.15 10.52 -1.10
N GLN A 160 16.42 9.25 -0.83
CA GLN A 160 16.15 8.54 0.43
C GLN A 160 14.66 8.51 0.85
N VAL A 161 13.76 8.74 -0.09
CA VAL A 161 12.29 8.72 0.11
C VAL A 161 11.60 7.75 -0.83
N HIS A 162 11.89 7.83 -2.13
CA HIS A 162 11.27 6.98 -3.13
C HIS A 162 12.02 5.66 -3.27
N LEU A 163 11.29 4.61 -3.58
CA LEU A 163 11.90 3.31 -3.88
C LEU A 163 12.51 3.32 -5.29
N ILE A 164 13.62 2.62 -5.46
CA ILE A 164 14.24 2.42 -6.77
C ILE A 164 13.26 1.68 -7.67
N ILE A 165 12.97 2.28 -8.83
CA ILE A 165 12.18 1.70 -9.91
C ILE A 165 13.16 1.09 -10.92
N ASP A 166 12.89 -0.13 -11.35
CA ASP A 166 13.67 -0.83 -12.37
C ASP A 166 12.86 -1.06 -13.65
N GLU A 167 13.56 -1.30 -14.75
CA GLU A 167 12.96 -1.58 -16.06
C GLU A 167 12.19 -2.91 -16.10
N LEU A 168 12.60 -3.89 -15.27
CA LEU A 168 11.95 -5.22 -15.16
C LEU A 168 11.67 -5.58 -13.70
N PRO A 169 10.83 -4.82 -13.00
CA PRO A 169 10.67 -4.94 -11.55
C PRO A 169 10.01 -6.26 -11.10
N HIS A 170 9.33 -6.98 -11.99
CA HIS A 170 8.48 -8.14 -11.64
C HIS A 170 8.99 -9.47 -12.21
N ASP A 171 10.27 -9.56 -12.61
CA ASP A 171 10.92 -10.82 -12.97
C ASP A 171 11.59 -11.43 -11.73
N TYR A 172 10.85 -12.22 -10.96
CA TYR A 172 11.34 -12.88 -9.74
C TYR A 172 12.10 -14.18 -10.05
N THR A 173 12.43 -14.44 -11.30
CA THR A 173 13.44 -15.44 -11.68
C THR A 173 14.84 -14.84 -11.72
N ASP A 174 14.96 -13.51 -11.74
CA ASP A 174 16.23 -12.78 -11.67
C ASP A 174 16.57 -12.45 -10.20
N PRO A 175 17.71 -12.94 -9.66
CA PRO A 175 18.14 -12.58 -8.31
C PRO A 175 18.29 -11.07 -8.06
N ALA A 176 18.49 -10.26 -9.10
CA ALA A 176 18.58 -8.82 -8.97
C ALA A 176 17.25 -8.18 -8.51
N ALA A 177 16.10 -8.79 -8.80
CA ALA A 177 14.79 -8.29 -8.33
C ALA A 177 14.74 -8.21 -6.80
N PHE A 178 15.40 -9.15 -6.10
CA PHE A 178 15.43 -9.21 -4.63
C PHE A 178 16.35 -8.17 -3.97
N GLN A 179 16.98 -7.33 -4.75
CA GLN A 179 17.84 -6.23 -4.26
C GLN A 179 17.19 -4.85 -4.46
N ARG A 180 15.98 -4.79 -5.00
CA ARG A 180 15.34 -3.56 -5.48
C ARG A 180 14.07 -3.25 -4.73
N GLY A 181 13.90 -1.98 -4.35
CA GLY A 181 12.80 -1.53 -3.51
C GLY A 181 11.42 -1.79 -4.10
N HIS A 182 11.18 -1.41 -5.36
CA HIS A 182 9.88 -1.61 -6.01
C HIS A 182 9.51 -3.08 -6.20
N ALA A 183 10.45 -3.90 -6.69
CA ALA A 183 10.21 -5.33 -6.89
C ALA A 183 9.81 -6.01 -5.58
N MET A 184 10.54 -5.73 -4.51
CA MET A 184 10.28 -6.32 -3.20
C MET A 184 9.03 -5.75 -2.52
N GLN A 185 8.70 -4.48 -2.78
CA GLN A 185 7.44 -3.90 -2.34
C GLN A 185 6.25 -4.67 -2.93
N ASP A 186 6.25 -4.88 -4.24
CA ASP A 186 5.11 -5.49 -4.94
C ASP A 186 5.00 -6.98 -4.63
N LEU A 187 6.12 -7.71 -4.57
CA LEU A 187 6.11 -9.11 -4.16
C LEU A 187 5.59 -9.30 -2.74
N SER A 188 6.09 -8.52 -1.80
CA SER A 188 5.68 -8.65 -0.39
C SER A 188 4.23 -8.19 -0.15
N ALA A 189 3.76 -7.19 -0.90
CA ALA A 189 2.36 -6.79 -0.87
C ALA A 189 1.45 -7.89 -1.43
N LEU A 190 1.85 -8.53 -2.54
CA LEU A 190 1.12 -9.67 -3.09
C LEU A 190 1.09 -10.86 -2.13
N ILE A 191 2.19 -11.14 -1.41
CA ILE A 191 2.23 -12.16 -0.36
C ILE A 191 1.25 -11.81 0.78
N ALA A 192 1.24 -10.56 1.24
CA ALA A 192 0.31 -10.11 2.28
C ALA A 192 -1.16 -10.26 1.82
N LEU A 193 -1.45 -9.90 0.58
CA LEU A 193 -2.77 -10.08 -0.02
C LEU A 193 -3.17 -11.56 -0.11
N ASP A 194 -2.24 -12.46 -0.47
CA ASP A 194 -2.47 -13.91 -0.52
C ASP A 194 -2.80 -14.47 0.86
N GLN A 195 -2.10 -14.03 1.89
CA GLN A 195 -2.38 -14.44 3.27
C GLN A 195 -3.79 -14.00 3.72
N VAL A 196 -4.17 -12.75 3.43
CA VAL A 196 -5.53 -12.25 3.72
C VAL A 196 -6.58 -13.04 2.95
N ARG A 197 -6.38 -13.25 1.63
CA ARG A 197 -7.30 -14.03 0.81
C ARG A 197 -7.53 -15.43 1.40
N ARG A 198 -6.47 -16.14 1.76
CA ARG A 198 -6.58 -17.49 2.36
C ARG A 198 -7.33 -17.46 3.68
N ALA A 199 -7.05 -16.48 4.53
CA ALA A 199 -7.68 -16.38 5.84
C ALA A 199 -9.19 -16.11 5.78
N VAL A 200 -9.68 -15.49 4.69
CA VAL A 200 -11.12 -15.20 4.52
C VAL A 200 -11.84 -16.24 3.66
N GLU A 201 -11.13 -17.09 2.92
CA GLU A 201 -11.70 -18.16 2.08
C GLU A 201 -11.71 -19.54 2.78
N GLU A 202 -10.98 -19.69 3.90
CA GLU A 202 -10.98 -20.89 4.76
C GLU A 202 -12.09 -20.85 5.82
#